data_5261e1422c521db93803e8da5b285538
#
_entry.id   5261e1422c521db93803e8da5b285538
#
_cell.length_a   1.000
_cell.length_b   1.000
_cell.length_c   1.000
_cell.angle_alpha   90.00
_cell.angle_beta   90.00
_cell.angle_gamma   90.00
#
_symmetry.space_group_name_H-M   'P 1'
#
loop_
_entity.id
_entity.type
_entity.pdbx_description
1 polymer ?
#
loop_
_entity_poly.entity_id
_entity_poly.type
_entity_poly.pdbx_seq_one_letter_code
_entity_poly.pdbx_strand_id
1 'polypeptide(L)'
;MLERIQVFTRGCARSIIVEKNLRKAIEKMGLDIEIEASADPAVAREEDITAFPSVKINGNLRVDGDFTNVAEFQEILSEYL
;
A
#
# COMPACT_ATOMS: atom_id res chain seq x y z
N MET A 1 -8.76 2.80 -13.59
CA MET A 1 -9.34 3.65 -12.54
C MET A 1 -8.94 3.14 -11.16
N LEU A 2 -8.60 4.03 -10.25
CA LEU A 2 -8.21 3.66 -8.90
C LEU A 2 -9.45 3.42 -8.03
N GLU A 3 -9.65 2.19 -7.57
CA GLU A 3 -10.86 1.81 -6.84
C GLU A 3 -10.59 1.35 -5.41
N ARG A 4 -9.44 0.71 -5.16
CA ARG A 4 -9.17 0.12 -3.85
C ARG A 4 -7.67 0.08 -3.57
N ILE A 5 -7.27 0.46 -2.35
CA ILE A 5 -5.89 0.34 -1.88
C ILE A 5 -5.89 -0.44 -0.57
N GLN A 6 -5.14 -1.54 -0.53
CA GLN A 6 -4.98 -2.36 0.66
C GLN A 6 -3.51 -2.37 1.09
N VAL A 7 -3.26 -2.13 2.37
CA VAL A 7 -1.92 -2.15 2.94
C VAL A 7 -1.87 -3.22 4.03
N PHE A 8 -0.89 -4.10 3.94
CA PHE A 8 -0.66 -5.16 4.92
C PHE A 8 0.64 -4.85 5.66
N THR A 9 0.54 -4.68 6.97
CA THR A 9 1.68 -4.26 7.80
C THR A 9 1.91 -5.24 8.94
N ARG A 10 3.09 -5.12 9.59
CA ARG A 10 3.41 -5.88 10.79
C ARG A 10 3.72 -4.96 11.97
N GLY A 11 3.57 -3.66 11.79
CA GLY A 11 3.89 -2.69 12.84
C GLY A 11 5.38 -2.45 13.02
N CYS A 12 6.23 -2.98 12.14
CA CYS A 12 7.68 -2.71 12.18
C CYS A 12 7.96 -1.36 11.53
N ALA A 13 9.17 -0.83 11.78
CA ALA A 13 9.55 0.49 11.30
C ALA A 13 9.39 0.65 9.78
N ARG A 14 9.81 -0.36 9.02
CA ARG A 14 9.68 -0.32 7.56
C ARG A 14 8.22 -0.21 7.13
N SER A 15 7.36 -1.02 7.72
CA SER A 15 5.92 -1.01 7.40
C SER A 15 5.30 0.35 7.68
N ILE A 16 5.65 0.95 8.81
CA ILE A 16 5.13 2.25 9.20
C ILE A 16 5.56 3.33 8.21
N ILE A 17 6.85 3.34 7.84
CA ILE A 17 7.39 4.33 6.91
C ILE A 17 6.77 4.18 5.53
N VAL A 18 6.64 2.95 5.02
CA VAL A 18 6.07 2.71 3.70
C VAL A 18 4.60 3.12 3.67
N GLU A 19 3.84 2.82 4.72
CA GLU A 19 2.44 3.26 4.79
C GLU A 19 2.35 4.79 4.79
N LYS A 20 3.21 5.48 5.54
CA LYS A 20 3.25 6.94 5.55
C LYS A 20 3.59 7.50 4.17
N ASN A 21 4.52 6.87 3.48
CA ASN A 21 4.89 7.29 2.12
C ASN A 21 3.72 7.15 1.15
N LEU A 22 2.96 6.08 1.27
CA LEU A 22 1.77 5.88 0.45
C LEU A 22 0.71 6.95 0.73
N ARG A 23 0.44 7.23 1.99
CA ARG A 23 -0.52 8.28 2.37
C ARG A 23 -0.08 9.65 1.86
N LYS A 24 1.22 9.92 1.92
CA LYS A 24 1.76 11.19 1.41
C LYS A 24 1.63 11.30 -0.10
N ALA A 25 1.85 10.22 -0.83
CA ALA A 25 1.67 10.19 -2.27
C ALA A 25 0.22 10.50 -2.65
N ILE A 26 -0.73 9.87 -1.95
CA ILE A 26 -2.16 10.10 -2.17
C ILE A 26 -2.51 11.56 -1.91
N GLU A 27 -2.00 12.13 -0.82
CA GLU A 27 -2.23 13.54 -0.48
C GLU A 27 -1.66 14.47 -1.55
N LYS A 28 -0.42 14.23 -1.98
CA LYS A 28 0.22 15.06 -3.00
C LYS A 28 -0.49 15.02 -4.34
N MET A 29 -1.08 13.89 -4.66
CA MET A 29 -1.82 13.72 -5.92
C MET A 29 -3.27 14.20 -5.82
N GLY A 30 -3.72 14.60 -4.65
CA GLY A 30 -5.08 15.07 -4.42
C GLY A 30 -6.13 14.00 -4.63
N LEU A 31 -5.78 12.74 -4.35
CA LEU A 31 -6.71 11.62 -4.55
C LEU A 31 -7.64 11.48 -3.35
N ASP A 32 -8.90 11.23 -3.62
CA ASP A 32 -9.92 11.01 -2.60
C ASP A 32 -10.21 9.52 -2.50
N ILE A 33 -9.32 8.80 -1.83
CA ILE A 33 -9.45 7.36 -1.66
C ILE A 33 -8.95 6.97 -0.26
N GLU A 34 -9.66 6.06 0.39
CA GLU A 34 -9.26 5.54 1.68
C GLU A 34 -8.35 4.33 1.53
N ILE A 35 -7.40 4.19 2.46
CA ILE A 35 -6.52 3.04 2.52
C ILE A 35 -7.10 2.04 3.50
N GLU A 36 -7.24 0.78 3.07
CA GLU A 36 -7.63 -0.32 3.94
C GLU A 36 -6.35 -0.92 4.52
N ALA A 37 -5.95 -0.50 5.71
CA ALA A 37 -4.75 -0.98 6.36
C ALA A 37 -5.09 -2.09 7.35
N SER A 38 -4.30 -3.14 7.36
CA SER A 38 -4.47 -4.26 8.27
C SER A 38 -3.13 -4.76 8.79
N ALA A 39 -3.09 -5.08 10.08
CA ALA A 39 -1.95 -5.76 10.69
C ALA A 39 -2.32 -7.18 11.14
N ASP A 40 -3.49 -7.67 10.76
CA ASP A 40 -4.01 -8.98 11.15
C ASP A 40 -3.38 -10.08 10.28
N PRO A 41 -2.62 -11.02 10.87
CA PRO A 41 -2.01 -12.11 10.11
C PRO A 41 -3.02 -12.98 9.36
N ALA A 42 -4.23 -13.11 9.87
CA ALA A 42 -5.27 -13.91 9.22
C ALA A 42 -5.71 -13.25 7.92
N VAL A 43 -5.85 -11.93 7.91
CA VAL A 43 -6.21 -11.17 6.71
C VAL A 43 -5.10 -11.30 5.67
N ALA A 44 -3.84 -11.20 6.10
CA ALA A 44 -2.71 -11.36 5.20
C ALA A 44 -2.70 -12.74 4.56
N ARG A 45 -2.97 -13.79 5.33
CA ARG A 45 -3.03 -15.15 4.82
C ARG A 45 -4.15 -15.32 3.78
N GLU A 46 -5.30 -14.74 4.04
CA GLU A 46 -6.44 -14.82 3.10
C GLU A 46 -6.11 -14.16 1.78
N GLU A 47 -5.27 -13.14 1.79
CA GLU A 47 -4.86 -12.39 0.61
C GLU A 47 -3.54 -12.87 0.01
N ASP A 48 -3.03 -14.01 0.48
CA ASP A 48 -1.77 -14.61 0.01
C ASP A 48 -0.57 -13.69 0.17
N ILE A 49 -0.56 -12.90 1.25
CA ILE A 49 0.55 -12.00 1.55
C ILE A 49 1.62 -12.76 2.33
N THR A 50 2.85 -12.73 1.85
CA THR A 50 3.97 -13.44 2.47
C THR A 50 5.07 -12.51 2.97
N ALA A 51 5.05 -11.25 2.60
CA ALA A 51 6.05 -10.27 3.01
C ALA A 51 5.37 -8.98 3.47
N PHE A 52 6.06 -8.20 4.31
CA PHE A 52 5.54 -6.96 4.88
C PHE A 52 6.59 -5.86 4.81
N PRO A 53 6.21 -4.64 4.43
CA PRO A 53 4.86 -4.24 4.05
C PRO A 53 4.48 -4.72 2.66
N SER A 54 3.20 -4.94 2.43
CA SER A 54 2.69 -5.23 1.09
C SER A 54 1.53 -4.31 0.77
N VAL A 55 1.40 -3.95 -0.49
CA VAL A 55 0.33 -3.06 -0.97
C VAL A 55 -0.32 -3.66 -2.19
N LYS A 56 -1.65 -3.78 -2.15
CA LYS A 56 -2.45 -4.16 -3.32
C LYS A 56 -3.25 -2.95 -3.78
N ILE A 57 -3.28 -2.75 -5.08
CA ILE A 57 -4.08 -1.70 -5.70
C ILE A 57 -5.01 -2.36 -6.70
N ASN A 58 -6.31 -2.15 -6.52
CA ASN A 58 -7.34 -2.82 -7.34
C ASN A 58 -7.14 -4.34 -7.39
N GLY A 59 -6.71 -4.93 -6.27
CA GLY A 59 -6.44 -6.35 -6.17
C GLY A 59 -5.10 -6.82 -6.71
N ASN A 60 -4.30 -5.92 -7.27
CA ASN A 60 -2.97 -6.26 -7.81
C ASN A 60 -1.88 -5.98 -6.78
N LEU A 61 -1.03 -6.98 -6.52
CA LEU A 61 0.09 -6.81 -5.59
C LEU A 61 1.17 -5.95 -6.25
N ARG A 62 1.36 -4.75 -5.72
CA ARG A 62 2.32 -3.79 -6.28
C ARG A 62 3.56 -3.59 -5.41
N VAL A 63 3.46 -3.84 -4.11
CA VAL A 63 4.59 -3.82 -3.18
C VAL A 63 4.58 -5.12 -2.43
N ASP A 64 5.69 -5.83 -2.46
CA ASP A 64 5.83 -7.16 -1.86
C ASP A 64 7.04 -7.18 -0.92
N GLY A 65 6.89 -6.50 0.21
CA GLY A 65 7.92 -6.44 1.24
C GLY A 65 9.02 -5.41 0.99
N ASP A 66 9.02 -4.75 -0.14
CA ASP A 66 10.06 -3.78 -0.50
C ASP A 66 9.80 -2.42 0.11
N PHE A 67 10.90 -1.68 0.36
CA PHE A 67 10.78 -0.27 0.71
C PHE A 67 10.34 0.50 -0.53
N THR A 68 9.33 1.37 -0.37
CA THR A 68 8.82 2.19 -1.46
C THR A 68 8.71 3.63 -0.97
N ASN A 69 9.28 4.56 -1.74
CA ASN A 69 9.24 5.97 -1.39
C ASN A 69 8.01 6.67 -1.99
N VAL A 70 7.85 7.95 -1.66
CA VAL A 70 6.70 8.74 -2.11
C VAL A 70 6.64 8.83 -3.63
N ALA A 71 7.78 9.11 -4.29
CA ALA A 71 7.82 9.25 -5.74
C ALA A 71 7.45 7.95 -6.45
N GLU A 72 7.92 6.82 -5.92
CA GLU A 72 7.58 5.50 -6.46
C GLU A 72 6.08 5.22 -6.35
N PHE A 73 5.47 5.57 -5.22
CA PHE A 73 4.03 5.42 -5.07
C PHE A 73 3.26 6.33 -6.03
N GLN A 74 3.76 7.53 -6.27
CA GLN A 74 3.11 8.42 -7.24
C GLN A 74 3.11 7.80 -8.64
N GLU A 75 4.22 7.19 -9.04
CA GLU A 75 4.31 6.48 -10.32
C GLU A 75 3.33 5.31 -10.38
N ILE A 76 3.29 4.49 -9.34
CA ILE A 76 2.39 3.34 -9.28
C ILE A 76 0.94 3.79 -9.37
N LEU A 77 0.55 4.77 -8.56
CA LEU A 77 -0.83 5.27 -8.53
C LEU A 77 -1.25 5.89 -9.86
N SER A 78 -0.33 6.56 -10.55
CA SER A 78 -0.64 7.19 -11.83
C SER A 78 -1.05 6.17 -12.90
N GLU A 79 -0.63 4.92 -12.76
CA GLU A 79 -1.03 3.86 -13.68
C GLU A 79 -2.53 3.53 -13.61
N TYR A 80 -3.20 3.96 -12.54
CA TYR A 80 -4.60 3.63 -12.29
C TYR A 80 -5.54 4.83 -12.48
N LEU A 81 -5.00 5.95 -12.94
CA LEU A 81 -5.79 7.18 -13.09
C LEU A 81 -6.26 7.46 -14.53
#